data_e1079b00c4ec2843edcda93f4154d7e5
#
_entry.id   e1079b00c4ec2843edcda93f4154d7e5
#
_cell.length_a   1.000
_cell.length_b   1.000
_cell.length_c   1.000
_cell.angle_alpha   90.00
_cell.angle_beta   90.00
_cell.angle_gamma   90.00
#
_symmetry.space_group_name_H-M   'P 1'
#
loop_
_entity.id
_entity.type
_entity.pdbx_description
1 polymer ?
#
loop_
_entity_poly.entity_id
_entity_poly.type
_entity_poly.pdbx_seq_one_letter_code
_entity_poly.pdbx_strand_id
1 'polypeptide(L)'
;MNIFEEYLNKILDKIKLASEEKLILLPESLSGINVDIPPKKFKCDLSTNVAMVLSKTNNEPPIKIAEKLKDIIFKDDNNIEKIEIAKPGFINIILKKEFWTSFLLNINNLNNFGAALNGSKKKHLIEFVSANPTGPLHVGHCRGAILGDVISNLLKFNNQEVVKEYYVNDHGNQILHFTRSVYLRIKEKLDNQTFPVNEDDLYPGEYIKDIAQHIIDNNKDLQFDDYEKIKLTLTKLAITESLKLIKTNLNNLGIIHDNFASETEIVENKEVDKVIEKLKKDKFVYIGKIKAPEGEDTTNWVERDQLLFRSTDFGDDKDRALQKSDNTWTYFAGDVAYHNTKLNRKFDKLINILGADHAGYIKRITSVVEALSGEKNKLICKVSQLVKLIKDGKPFKMSKRKGDYITVEDLISEVGKDATRFIMLSRSNDAELDFDFTKVKEKSKDNPLYYVQYCYARISSVFRNINKNIDDKIDNENNNMQFNNEEIEIFKKISEWPKCVEISTKKLEPHRIPVYLLSLIHISEPTRRTVI
;
A
#
# COMPACT_ATOMS: atom_id res chain seq x y z
N MET A 1 -8.02 -18.78 -12.51
CA MET A 1 -9.27 -18.62 -13.28
C MET A 1 -9.83 -17.24 -13.00
N ASN A 2 -9.95 -16.40 -14.03
CA ASN A 2 -10.53 -15.05 -13.97
C ASN A 2 -11.48 -14.92 -15.17
N ILE A 3 -12.77 -15.04 -14.92
CA ILE A 3 -13.77 -15.04 -15.98
C ILE A 3 -13.79 -13.70 -16.76
N PHE A 4 -13.45 -12.59 -16.13
CA PHE A 4 -13.40 -11.28 -16.79
C PHE A 4 -12.24 -11.22 -17.79
N GLU A 5 -11.08 -11.76 -17.43
CA GLU A 5 -9.91 -11.84 -18.31
C GLU A 5 -10.13 -12.85 -19.43
N GLU A 6 -10.75 -14.00 -19.14
CA GLU A 6 -11.08 -15.03 -20.12
C GLU A 6 -12.02 -14.48 -21.22
N TYR A 7 -13.08 -13.78 -20.80
CA TYR A 7 -14.00 -13.14 -21.76
C TYR A 7 -13.36 -11.95 -22.47
N LEU A 8 -12.51 -11.18 -21.82
CA LEU A 8 -11.75 -10.10 -22.48
C LEU A 8 -10.86 -10.67 -23.59
N ASN A 9 -10.08 -11.71 -23.30
CA ASN A 9 -9.21 -12.36 -24.29
C ASN A 9 -10.02 -12.94 -25.44
N LYS A 10 -11.12 -13.62 -25.16
CA LYS A 10 -12.06 -14.12 -26.17
C LYS A 10 -12.59 -13.01 -27.09
N ILE A 11 -12.99 -11.87 -26.51
CA ILE A 11 -13.45 -10.71 -27.28
C ILE A 11 -12.31 -10.18 -28.16
N LEU A 12 -11.11 -9.99 -27.59
CA LEU A 12 -9.96 -9.47 -28.32
C LEU A 12 -9.57 -10.36 -29.50
N ASP A 13 -9.59 -11.68 -29.32
CA ASP A 13 -9.25 -12.63 -30.37
C ASP A 13 -10.32 -12.64 -31.48
N LYS A 14 -11.60 -12.65 -31.12
CA LYS A 14 -12.69 -12.63 -32.09
C LYS A 14 -12.75 -11.33 -32.90
N ILE A 15 -12.51 -10.15 -32.30
CA ILE A 15 -12.49 -8.89 -33.07
C ILE A 15 -11.25 -8.79 -33.98
N LYS A 16 -10.11 -9.39 -33.62
CA LYS A 16 -8.95 -9.47 -34.53
C LYS A 16 -9.29 -10.30 -35.76
N LEU A 17 -9.86 -11.50 -35.58
CA LEU A 17 -10.30 -12.34 -36.69
C LEU A 17 -11.32 -11.63 -37.57
N ALA A 18 -12.33 -10.97 -36.97
CA ALA A 18 -13.31 -10.20 -37.71
C ALA A 18 -12.69 -9.00 -38.48
N SER A 19 -11.60 -8.44 -38.01
CA SER A 19 -10.89 -7.40 -38.73
C SER A 19 -10.09 -7.95 -39.92
N GLU A 20 -9.46 -9.12 -39.78
CA GLU A 20 -8.83 -9.84 -40.89
C GLU A 20 -9.81 -10.17 -42.00
N GLU A 21 -11.03 -10.53 -41.61
CA GLU A 21 -12.16 -10.76 -42.53
C GLU A 21 -12.82 -9.49 -43.06
N LYS A 22 -12.32 -8.30 -42.68
CA LYS A 22 -12.81 -6.98 -43.05
C LYS A 22 -14.25 -6.67 -42.62
N LEU A 23 -14.75 -7.36 -41.59
CA LEU A 23 -16.08 -7.13 -41.02
C LEU A 23 -16.13 -5.92 -40.10
N ILE A 24 -15.01 -5.58 -39.46
CA ILE A 24 -14.82 -4.43 -38.56
C ILE A 24 -13.43 -3.84 -38.73
N LEU A 25 -13.28 -2.55 -38.38
CA LEU A 25 -11.99 -1.89 -38.31
C LEU A 25 -11.53 -1.76 -36.85
N LEU A 26 -10.24 -2.02 -36.61
CA LEU A 26 -9.66 -1.88 -35.28
C LEU A 26 -8.94 -0.52 -35.13
N PRO A 27 -9.02 0.13 -33.95
CA PRO A 27 -8.20 1.28 -33.61
C PRO A 27 -6.73 0.86 -33.38
N GLU A 28 -5.80 1.84 -33.35
CA GLU A 28 -4.38 1.61 -33.08
C GLU A 28 -4.13 0.90 -31.73
N SER A 29 -4.99 1.14 -30.74
CA SER A 29 -4.89 0.52 -29.42
C SER A 29 -6.22 -0.07 -28.96
N LEU A 30 -6.17 -1.31 -28.50
CA LEU A 30 -7.30 -2.03 -27.92
C LEU A 30 -7.32 -1.96 -26.38
N SER A 31 -6.39 -1.23 -25.77
CA SER A 31 -6.23 -1.16 -24.30
C SER A 31 -7.42 -0.55 -23.56
N GLY A 32 -8.31 0.12 -24.27
CA GLY A 32 -9.55 0.68 -23.70
C GLY A 32 -10.70 -0.32 -23.58
N ILE A 33 -10.57 -1.53 -24.17
CA ILE A 33 -11.60 -2.56 -24.09
C ILE A 33 -11.52 -3.26 -22.73
N ASN A 34 -12.66 -3.35 -22.04
CA ASN A 34 -12.78 -3.97 -20.73
C ASN A 34 -13.96 -4.95 -20.68
N VAL A 35 -13.84 -5.92 -19.78
CA VAL A 35 -14.95 -6.72 -19.28
C VAL A 35 -15.04 -6.49 -17.77
N ASP A 36 -16.16 -5.99 -17.33
CA ASP A 36 -16.36 -5.56 -15.94
C ASP A 36 -17.65 -6.11 -15.33
N ILE A 37 -17.76 -5.97 -14.01
CA ILE A 37 -18.98 -6.27 -13.26
C ILE A 37 -20.04 -5.22 -13.64
N PRO A 38 -21.21 -5.65 -14.12
CA PRO A 38 -22.27 -4.71 -14.49
C PRO A 38 -22.84 -3.98 -13.25
N PRO A 39 -23.36 -2.76 -13.42
CA PRO A 39 -24.09 -2.10 -12.34
C PRO A 39 -25.29 -2.95 -11.87
N LYS A 40 -25.58 -2.99 -10.58
CA LYS A 40 -26.64 -3.83 -9.95
C LYS A 40 -28.04 -3.72 -10.57
N LYS A 41 -28.34 -2.62 -11.25
CA LYS A 41 -29.62 -2.43 -11.96
C LYS A 41 -29.78 -3.33 -13.17
N PHE A 42 -28.68 -3.86 -13.73
CA PHE A 42 -28.69 -4.81 -14.83
C PHE A 42 -28.52 -6.22 -14.26
N LYS A 43 -29.48 -7.10 -14.52
CA LYS A 43 -29.43 -8.51 -14.10
C LYS A 43 -28.59 -9.32 -15.10
N CYS A 44 -27.29 -9.05 -15.15
CA CYS A 44 -26.33 -9.73 -16.02
C CYS A 44 -25.03 -9.98 -15.26
N ASP A 45 -24.22 -10.90 -15.75
CA ASP A 45 -23.02 -11.41 -15.07
C ASP A 45 -21.76 -10.64 -15.49
N LEU A 46 -21.64 -10.32 -16.78
CA LEU A 46 -20.51 -9.60 -17.35
C LEU A 46 -21.02 -8.45 -18.25
N SER A 47 -20.22 -7.41 -18.36
CA SER A 47 -20.50 -6.27 -19.26
C SER A 47 -19.23 -5.83 -19.97
N THR A 48 -19.29 -5.60 -21.28
CA THR A 48 -18.14 -5.09 -22.04
C THR A 48 -18.47 -3.80 -22.78
N ASN A 49 -17.46 -2.93 -22.89
CA ASN A 49 -17.51 -1.66 -23.61
C ASN A 49 -16.95 -1.76 -25.04
N VAL A 50 -16.69 -2.96 -25.54
CA VAL A 50 -16.00 -3.17 -26.83
C VAL A 50 -16.60 -2.37 -27.98
N ALA A 51 -17.95 -2.32 -28.10
CA ALA A 51 -18.64 -1.59 -29.16
C ALA A 51 -18.40 -0.07 -29.09
N MET A 52 -18.29 0.49 -27.88
CA MET A 52 -18.00 1.91 -27.71
C MET A 52 -16.58 2.26 -28.15
N VAL A 53 -15.61 1.39 -27.86
CA VAL A 53 -14.21 1.59 -28.27
C VAL A 53 -14.07 1.51 -29.78
N LEU A 54 -14.76 0.58 -30.44
CA LEU A 54 -14.72 0.39 -31.91
C LEU A 54 -15.55 1.38 -32.71
N SER A 55 -16.51 2.05 -32.08
CA SER A 55 -17.50 2.94 -32.71
C SER A 55 -16.85 4.05 -33.56
N LYS A 56 -15.85 4.74 -32.99
CA LYS A 56 -15.19 5.86 -33.68
C LYS A 56 -14.45 5.41 -34.94
N THR A 57 -13.73 4.31 -34.87
CA THR A 57 -12.92 3.78 -35.99
C THR A 57 -13.82 3.26 -37.13
N ASN A 58 -14.98 2.70 -36.78
CA ASN A 58 -15.94 2.18 -37.76
C ASN A 58 -16.94 3.24 -38.26
N ASN A 59 -16.90 4.45 -37.73
CA ASN A 59 -17.81 5.54 -38.05
C ASN A 59 -19.29 5.14 -37.95
N GLU A 60 -19.64 4.32 -36.95
CA GLU A 60 -20.99 3.84 -36.67
C GLU A 60 -21.36 4.06 -35.19
N PRO A 61 -22.68 4.29 -34.89
CA PRO A 61 -23.12 4.38 -33.49
C PRO A 61 -22.79 3.12 -32.69
N PRO A 62 -22.37 3.24 -31.41
CA PRO A 62 -21.97 2.09 -30.57
C PRO A 62 -23.03 0.98 -30.49
N ILE A 63 -24.33 1.33 -30.51
CA ILE A 63 -25.41 0.34 -30.47
C ILE A 63 -25.38 -0.55 -31.72
N LYS A 64 -25.19 0.03 -32.92
CA LYS A 64 -25.10 -0.74 -34.17
C LYS A 64 -23.88 -1.65 -34.20
N ILE A 65 -22.75 -1.16 -33.70
CA ILE A 65 -21.55 -1.99 -33.52
C ILE A 65 -21.81 -3.11 -32.52
N ALA A 66 -22.52 -2.86 -31.41
CA ALA A 66 -22.87 -3.88 -30.43
C ALA A 66 -23.75 -4.98 -31.01
N GLU A 67 -24.72 -4.63 -31.85
CA GLU A 67 -25.57 -5.60 -32.57
C GLU A 67 -24.74 -6.50 -33.50
N LYS A 68 -23.83 -5.93 -34.29
CA LYS A 68 -22.90 -6.70 -35.14
C LYS A 68 -21.99 -7.61 -34.31
N LEU A 69 -21.37 -7.09 -33.25
CA LEU A 69 -20.44 -7.81 -32.43
C LEU A 69 -21.10 -8.95 -31.65
N LYS A 70 -22.37 -8.82 -31.28
CA LYS A 70 -23.15 -9.88 -30.63
C LYS A 70 -23.06 -11.19 -31.40
N ASP A 71 -23.27 -11.14 -32.71
CA ASP A 71 -23.28 -12.34 -33.57
C ASP A 71 -21.84 -12.78 -33.89
N ILE A 72 -20.89 -11.87 -34.05
CA ILE A 72 -19.51 -12.19 -34.39
C ILE A 72 -18.80 -12.87 -33.21
N ILE A 73 -18.98 -12.33 -32.00
CA ILE A 73 -18.17 -12.75 -30.83
C ILE A 73 -18.81 -13.90 -30.08
N PHE A 74 -20.15 -13.88 -29.91
CA PHE A 74 -20.82 -14.68 -28.90
C PHE A 74 -21.74 -15.77 -29.45
N LYS A 75 -21.98 -15.82 -30.75
CA LYS A 75 -22.92 -16.78 -31.38
C LYS A 75 -22.65 -18.23 -31.02
N ASP A 76 -21.36 -18.62 -30.96
CA ASP A 76 -20.97 -20.01 -30.76
C ASP A 76 -20.54 -20.28 -29.28
N ASP A 77 -20.86 -19.37 -28.37
CA ASP A 77 -20.51 -19.56 -26.96
C ASP A 77 -21.61 -20.32 -26.21
N ASN A 78 -21.39 -21.61 -26.02
CA ASN A 78 -22.34 -22.49 -25.35
C ASN A 78 -22.56 -22.15 -23.86
N ASN A 79 -21.73 -21.31 -23.25
CA ASN A 79 -21.86 -20.89 -21.85
C ASN A 79 -22.83 -19.71 -21.65
N ILE A 80 -23.22 -19.06 -22.76
CA ILE A 80 -24.08 -17.88 -22.70
C ILE A 80 -25.53 -18.31 -22.76
N GLU A 81 -26.33 -17.78 -21.83
CA GLU A 81 -27.78 -17.91 -21.81
C GLU A 81 -28.42 -16.79 -22.63
N LYS A 82 -28.01 -15.54 -22.42
CA LYS A 82 -28.59 -14.36 -23.04
C LYS A 82 -27.59 -13.21 -23.18
N ILE A 83 -27.77 -12.41 -24.24
CA ILE A 83 -27.03 -11.17 -24.43
C ILE A 83 -28.02 -10.02 -24.52
N GLU A 84 -27.76 -8.95 -23.80
CA GLU A 84 -28.54 -7.72 -23.79
C GLU A 84 -27.65 -6.52 -24.16
N ILE A 85 -28.13 -5.67 -25.06
CA ILE A 85 -27.42 -4.44 -25.43
C ILE A 85 -28.03 -3.28 -24.63
N ALA A 86 -27.18 -2.58 -23.88
CA ALA A 86 -27.56 -1.42 -23.08
C ALA A 86 -26.93 -0.13 -23.63
N LYS A 87 -27.70 0.97 -23.60
CA LYS A 87 -27.18 2.29 -24.00
C LYS A 87 -25.98 2.71 -23.18
N PRO A 88 -24.94 3.32 -23.78
CA PRO A 88 -24.86 3.74 -25.20
C PRO A 88 -24.31 2.65 -26.14
N GLY A 89 -23.99 1.44 -25.71
CA GLY A 89 -23.45 0.35 -26.52
C GLY A 89 -22.74 -0.71 -25.70
N PHE A 90 -23.09 -0.84 -24.42
CA PHE A 90 -22.62 -1.94 -23.60
C PHE A 90 -23.25 -3.26 -24.06
N ILE A 91 -22.43 -4.31 -24.12
CA ILE A 91 -22.91 -5.68 -24.33
C ILE A 91 -22.88 -6.37 -22.98
N ASN A 92 -24.06 -6.70 -22.46
CA ASN A 92 -24.27 -7.38 -21.20
C ASN A 92 -24.51 -8.87 -21.45
N ILE A 93 -23.83 -9.72 -20.69
CA ILE A 93 -23.80 -11.18 -20.88
C ILE A 93 -24.38 -11.84 -19.64
N ILE A 94 -25.33 -12.76 -19.87
CA ILE A 94 -25.89 -13.65 -18.84
C ILE A 94 -25.38 -15.06 -19.14
N LEU A 95 -24.72 -15.68 -18.16
CA LEU A 95 -24.16 -17.01 -18.28
C LEU A 95 -25.14 -18.08 -17.80
N LYS A 96 -25.09 -19.25 -18.41
CA LYS A 96 -25.93 -20.41 -18.03
C LYS A 96 -25.61 -20.88 -16.62
N LYS A 97 -26.58 -21.53 -16.00
CA LYS A 97 -26.46 -22.09 -14.67
C LYS A 97 -25.37 -23.17 -14.59
N GLU A 98 -25.25 -23.98 -15.63
CA GLU A 98 -24.25 -25.04 -15.77
C GLU A 98 -22.82 -24.48 -15.77
N PHE A 99 -22.62 -23.29 -16.33
CA PHE A 99 -21.34 -22.59 -16.26
C PHE A 99 -20.91 -22.33 -14.81
N TRP A 100 -21.82 -21.84 -13.97
CA TRP A 100 -21.53 -21.52 -12.57
C TRP A 100 -21.22 -22.77 -11.74
N THR A 101 -21.90 -23.89 -12.03
CA THR A 101 -21.58 -25.17 -11.42
C THR A 101 -20.15 -25.63 -11.79
N SER A 102 -19.81 -25.57 -13.08
CA SER A 102 -18.46 -25.91 -13.56
C SER A 102 -17.41 -24.95 -13.00
N PHE A 103 -17.71 -23.67 -12.89
CA PHE A 103 -16.84 -22.66 -12.28
C PHE A 103 -16.49 -23.04 -10.84
N LEU A 104 -17.48 -23.39 -10.00
CA LEU A 104 -17.26 -23.77 -8.61
C LEU A 104 -16.35 -25.01 -8.50
N LEU A 105 -16.62 -26.05 -9.29
CA LEU A 105 -15.81 -27.26 -9.29
C LEU A 105 -14.35 -26.99 -9.71
N ASN A 106 -14.15 -26.10 -10.68
CA ASN A 106 -12.82 -25.74 -11.13
C ASN A 106 -12.03 -24.97 -10.08
N ILE A 107 -12.64 -23.95 -9.42
CA ILE A 107 -11.92 -23.16 -8.41
C ILE A 107 -11.56 -23.96 -7.17
N ASN A 108 -12.33 -24.99 -6.82
CA ASN A 108 -12.06 -25.86 -5.68
C ASN A 108 -10.68 -26.54 -5.77
N ASN A 109 -10.15 -26.72 -6.98
CA ASN A 109 -8.84 -27.33 -7.22
C ASN A 109 -7.69 -26.33 -7.26
N LEU A 110 -7.96 -25.02 -7.15
CA LEU A 110 -6.94 -23.96 -7.25
C LEU A 110 -6.40 -23.56 -5.89
N ASN A 111 -5.10 -23.70 -5.68
CA ASN A 111 -4.44 -23.28 -4.44
C ASN A 111 -4.35 -21.75 -4.29
N ASN A 112 -4.33 -21.01 -5.40
CA ASN A 112 -4.15 -19.54 -5.42
C ASN A 112 -5.24 -18.88 -6.27
N PHE A 113 -6.50 -19.20 -5.99
CA PHE A 113 -7.62 -18.60 -6.70
C PHE A 113 -7.61 -17.07 -6.59
N GLY A 114 -7.63 -16.41 -7.74
CA GLY A 114 -7.57 -14.95 -7.85
C GLY A 114 -6.19 -14.36 -8.10
N ALA A 115 -5.12 -15.15 -7.96
CA ALA A 115 -3.77 -14.68 -8.28
C ALA A 115 -3.56 -14.58 -9.80
N ALA A 116 -2.94 -13.50 -10.27
CA ALA A 116 -2.47 -13.36 -11.65
C ALA A 116 -1.10 -14.01 -11.78
N LEU A 117 -1.08 -15.31 -12.15
CA LEU A 117 0.16 -16.10 -12.23
C LEU A 117 0.88 -16.01 -13.59
N ASN A 118 0.21 -15.52 -14.63
CA ASN A 118 0.68 -15.59 -16.03
C ASN A 118 1.44 -14.34 -16.50
N GLY A 119 1.74 -13.37 -15.61
CA GLY A 119 2.47 -12.16 -15.95
C GLY A 119 3.99 -12.30 -15.82
N SER A 120 4.75 -11.41 -16.45
CA SER A 120 6.18 -11.28 -16.19
C SER A 120 6.45 -10.94 -14.72
N LYS A 121 7.34 -11.69 -14.10
CA LYS A 121 7.75 -11.46 -12.72
C LYS A 121 8.58 -10.17 -12.64
N LYS A 122 8.09 -9.18 -11.91
CA LYS A 122 8.76 -7.89 -11.70
C LYS A 122 9.27 -7.77 -10.28
N LYS A 123 10.36 -7.04 -10.13
CA LYS A 123 10.95 -6.69 -8.84
C LYS A 123 10.43 -5.35 -8.35
N HIS A 124 9.82 -5.33 -7.18
CA HIS A 124 9.32 -4.12 -6.52
C HIS A 124 10.10 -3.84 -5.24
N LEU A 125 10.42 -2.58 -5.00
CA LEU A 125 10.88 -2.12 -3.70
C LEU A 125 9.78 -1.26 -3.12
N ILE A 126 9.38 -1.56 -1.88
CA ILE A 126 8.34 -0.81 -1.18
C ILE A 126 8.94 -0.24 0.09
N GLU A 127 9.09 1.07 0.14
CA GLU A 127 9.51 1.81 1.33
C GLU A 127 8.28 2.30 2.08
N PHE A 128 8.25 2.04 3.40
CA PHE A 128 7.16 2.50 4.25
C PHE A 128 7.58 2.58 5.71
N VAL A 129 6.84 3.33 6.51
CA VAL A 129 7.11 3.75 7.89
C VAL A 129 8.23 4.78 7.93
N SER A 130 9.47 4.39 7.80
CA SER A 130 10.67 5.24 7.77
C SER A 130 10.66 6.34 8.83
N ALA A 131 10.18 6.00 10.05
CA ALA A 131 10.16 6.91 11.20
C ALA A 131 11.56 7.09 11.76
N ASN A 132 11.83 8.24 12.37
CA ASN A 132 13.11 8.51 13.03
C ASN A 132 13.36 7.51 14.15
N PRO A 133 14.56 6.94 14.28
CA PRO A 133 14.89 5.95 15.31
C PRO A 133 15.13 6.60 16.68
N THR A 134 14.19 7.45 17.11
CA THR A 134 14.27 8.20 18.37
C THR A 134 13.21 7.77 19.40
N GLY A 135 12.45 6.71 19.10
CA GLY A 135 11.43 6.19 20.01
C GLY A 135 10.49 5.17 19.37
N PRO A 136 9.46 4.73 20.13
CA PRO A 136 8.48 3.76 19.64
C PRO A 136 7.60 4.34 18.54
N LEU A 137 7.08 3.45 17.70
CA LEU A 137 6.09 3.83 16.70
C LEU A 137 4.78 4.24 17.36
N HIS A 138 4.17 5.29 16.86
CA HIS A 138 2.86 5.76 17.31
C HIS A 138 1.77 5.49 16.25
N VAL A 139 0.51 5.69 16.63
CA VAL A 139 -0.66 5.42 15.78
C VAL A 139 -0.60 6.11 14.41
N GLY A 140 0.05 7.27 14.30
CA GLY A 140 0.25 7.96 13.01
C GLY A 140 1.06 7.15 12.00
N HIS A 141 1.98 6.29 12.46
CA HIS A 141 2.74 5.40 11.60
C HIS A 141 1.96 4.13 11.21
N CYS A 142 0.97 3.74 12.03
CA CYS A 142 0.31 2.44 11.96
C CYS A 142 -0.38 2.21 10.62
N ARG A 143 -1.14 3.21 10.13
CA ARG A 143 -1.88 3.10 8.87
C ARG A 143 -0.96 2.95 7.66
N GLY A 144 0.09 3.76 7.59
CA GLY A 144 1.10 3.68 6.53
C GLY A 144 1.86 2.35 6.56
N ALA A 145 2.18 1.85 7.75
CA ALA A 145 2.83 0.56 7.96
C ALA A 145 1.98 -0.61 7.42
N ILE A 146 0.70 -0.63 7.78
CA ILE A 146 -0.24 -1.67 7.33
C ILE A 146 -0.49 -1.56 5.82
N LEU A 147 -0.63 -0.35 5.29
CA LEU A 147 -0.81 -0.10 3.86
C LEU A 147 0.36 -0.67 3.05
N GLY A 148 1.60 -0.36 3.43
CA GLY A 148 2.81 -0.85 2.78
C GLY A 148 2.95 -2.37 2.84
N ASP A 149 2.67 -2.96 4.00
CA ASP A 149 2.70 -4.41 4.19
C ASP A 149 1.65 -5.13 3.32
N VAL A 150 0.41 -4.65 3.29
CA VAL A 150 -0.66 -5.31 2.52
C VAL A 150 -0.47 -5.11 1.02
N ILE A 151 0.02 -3.96 0.54
CA ILE A 151 0.43 -3.79 -0.85
C ILE A 151 1.53 -4.80 -1.20
N SER A 152 2.51 -5.00 -0.31
CA SER A 152 3.57 -6.01 -0.49
C SER A 152 2.99 -7.42 -0.61
N ASN A 153 2.03 -7.78 0.23
CA ASN A 153 1.38 -9.07 0.22
C ASN A 153 0.53 -9.29 -1.05
N LEU A 154 -0.18 -8.25 -1.53
CA LEU A 154 -0.93 -8.31 -2.80
C LEU A 154 -0.01 -8.54 -4.00
N LEU A 155 1.13 -7.85 -4.06
CA LEU A 155 2.12 -8.05 -5.11
C LEU A 155 2.72 -9.46 -5.06
N LYS A 156 3.10 -9.95 -3.87
CA LYS A 156 3.60 -11.32 -3.66
C LYS A 156 2.56 -12.37 -4.04
N PHE A 157 1.29 -12.16 -3.69
CA PHE A 157 0.19 -13.05 -4.08
C PHE A 157 0.05 -13.16 -5.61
N ASN A 158 0.33 -12.07 -6.34
CA ASN A 158 0.38 -12.03 -7.80
C ASN A 158 1.76 -12.39 -8.38
N ASN A 159 2.54 -13.22 -7.69
CA ASN A 159 3.82 -13.74 -8.13
C ASN A 159 4.90 -12.69 -8.44
N GLN A 160 4.83 -11.48 -7.82
CA GLN A 160 5.86 -10.47 -7.97
C GLN A 160 6.94 -10.62 -6.90
N GLU A 161 8.18 -10.24 -7.20
CA GLU A 161 9.24 -10.11 -6.20
C GLU A 161 9.10 -8.78 -5.47
N VAL A 162 9.15 -8.81 -4.14
CA VAL A 162 8.97 -7.61 -3.32
C VAL A 162 10.01 -7.58 -2.22
N VAL A 163 10.70 -6.44 -2.11
CA VAL A 163 11.56 -6.08 -0.99
C VAL A 163 10.88 -4.97 -0.21
N LYS A 164 10.65 -5.19 1.09
CA LYS A 164 10.14 -4.19 2.03
C LYS A 164 11.31 -3.47 2.67
N GLU A 165 11.37 -2.16 2.49
CA GLU A 165 12.47 -1.33 2.96
C GLU A 165 12.01 -0.30 3.99
N TYR A 166 12.84 -0.09 4.99
CA TYR A 166 12.73 0.96 5.99
C TYR A 166 13.93 1.90 5.84
N TYR A 167 13.71 3.18 5.60
CA TYR A 167 14.76 4.19 5.64
C TYR A 167 15.01 4.62 7.08
N VAL A 168 16.22 4.44 7.55
CA VAL A 168 16.65 4.80 8.90
C VAL A 168 17.30 6.19 8.85
N ASN A 169 16.58 7.18 9.34
CA ASN A 169 17.08 8.54 9.48
C ASN A 169 17.99 8.64 10.74
N ASP A 170 19.17 8.03 10.65
CA ASP A 170 20.14 7.88 11.74
C ASP A 170 21.26 8.94 11.71
N HIS A 171 21.02 10.05 11.02
CA HIS A 171 21.95 11.16 10.87
C HIS A 171 21.33 12.50 11.30
N GLY A 172 22.16 13.46 11.73
CA GLY A 172 21.75 14.82 12.04
C GLY A 172 21.40 15.09 13.50
N ASN A 173 20.90 16.30 13.77
CA ASN A 173 20.75 16.85 15.13
C ASN A 173 19.78 16.05 16.01
N GLN A 174 18.68 15.54 15.45
CA GLN A 174 17.72 14.76 16.23
C GLN A 174 18.36 13.51 16.86
N ILE A 175 19.26 12.87 16.16
CA ILE A 175 20.00 11.71 16.66
C ILE A 175 20.97 12.13 17.79
N LEU A 176 21.58 13.31 17.67
CA LEU A 176 22.45 13.83 18.74
C LEU A 176 21.66 14.17 20.01
N HIS A 177 20.49 14.79 19.88
CA HIS A 177 19.58 15.08 21.00
C HIS A 177 19.07 13.78 21.65
N PHE A 178 18.73 12.79 20.84
CA PHE A 178 18.35 11.45 21.32
C PHE A 178 19.49 10.78 22.09
N THR A 179 20.69 10.77 21.52
CA THR A 179 21.89 10.21 22.16
C THR A 179 22.20 10.91 23.49
N ARG A 180 22.10 12.25 23.54
CA ARG A 180 22.26 13.03 24.76
C ARG A 180 21.22 12.65 25.82
N SER A 181 19.97 12.46 25.41
CA SER A 181 18.91 12.02 26.32
C SER A 181 19.19 10.65 26.94
N VAL A 182 19.67 9.70 26.12
CA VAL A 182 20.09 8.38 26.59
C VAL A 182 21.28 8.49 27.58
N TYR A 183 22.27 9.32 27.27
CA TYR A 183 23.40 9.57 28.15
C TYR A 183 22.96 10.11 29.51
N LEU A 184 22.09 11.12 29.53
CA LEU A 184 21.58 11.72 30.76
C LEU A 184 20.78 10.70 31.61
N ARG A 185 20.03 9.78 30.97
CA ARG A 185 19.36 8.68 31.68
C ARG A 185 20.35 7.64 32.24
N ILE A 186 21.47 7.40 31.56
CA ILE A 186 22.56 6.57 32.10
C ILE A 186 23.15 7.24 33.33
N LYS A 187 23.44 8.55 33.28
CA LYS A 187 23.96 9.31 34.44
C LYS A 187 22.96 9.39 35.60
N GLU A 188 21.66 9.48 35.30
CA GLU A 188 20.61 9.39 36.33
C GLU A 188 20.68 8.05 37.08
N LYS A 189 20.93 6.94 36.37
CA LYS A 189 20.98 5.60 36.96
C LYS A 189 22.30 5.30 37.70
N LEU A 190 23.43 5.72 37.15
CA LEU A 190 24.74 5.41 37.71
C LEU A 190 25.17 6.40 38.79
N ASP A 191 24.91 7.69 38.62
CA ASP A 191 25.44 8.77 39.45
C ASP A 191 24.34 9.52 40.22
N ASN A 192 23.07 9.07 40.15
CA ASN A 192 21.93 9.74 40.79
C ASN A 192 21.74 11.20 40.31
N GLN A 193 22.18 11.56 39.11
CA GLN A 193 21.97 12.90 38.55
C GLN A 193 20.50 13.05 38.11
N THR A 194 19.90 14.22 38.37
CA THR A 194 18.51 14.47 37.95
C THR A 194 18.45 14.73 36.45
N PHE A 195 17.55 14.02 35.75
CA PHE A 195 17.31 14.26 34.32
C PHE A 195 16.64 15.62 34.12
N PRO A 196 17.16 16.50 33.23
CA PRO A 196 16.60 17.82 32.99
C PRO A 196 15.33 17.75 32.14
N VAL A 197 14.16 17.69 32.77
CA VAL A 197 12.85 17.55 32.10
C VAL A 197 12.38 18.78 31.34
N ASN A 198 12.98 19.95 31.54
CA ASN A 198 12.57 21.23 30.96
C ASN A 198 13.46 21.70 29.79
N GLU A 199 14.34 20.84 29.27
CA GLU A 199 15.12 21.15 28.06
C GLU A 199 14.34 20.68 26.82
N ASP A 200 13.97 21.62 25.94
CA ASP A 200 13.11 21.38 24.76
C ASP A 200 13.70 20.37 23.75
N ASP A 201 15.02 20.25 23.73
CA ASP A 201 15.72 19.36 22.79
C ASP A 201 15.90 17.91 23.29
N LEU A 202 15.39 17.57 24.49
CA LEU A 202 15.55 16.24 25.05
C LEU A 202 14.29 15.39 24.91
N TYR A 203 14.51 14.07 24.84
CA TYR A 203 13.46 13.06 24.80
C TYR A 203 13.17 12.56 26.23
N PRO A 204 12.06 12.96 26.88
CA PRO A 204 11.80 12.65 28.28
C PRO A 204 11.13 11.27 28.51
N GLY A 205 10.74 10.55 27.45
CA GLY A 205 9.92 9.34 27.52
C GLY A 205 10.56 8.22 28.35
N GLU A 206 9.71 7.39 29.00
CA GLU A 206 10.19 6.26 29.85
C GLU A 206 11.00 5.24 29.05
N TYR A 207 10.69 5.05 27.76
CA TYR A 207 11.43 4.14 26.87
C TYR A 207 12.93 4.50 26.78
N ILE A 208 13.33 5.77 27.02
CA ILE A 208 14.72 6.17 27.08
C ILE A 208 15.41 5.58 28.32
N LYS A 209 14.69 5.43 29.45
CA LYS A 209 15.22 4.75 30.64
C LYS A 209 15.47 3.28 30.38
N ASP A 210 14.56 2.63 29.62
CA ASP A 210 14.71 1.22 29.26
C ASP A 210 15.90 1.04 28.30
N ILE A 211 16.04 1.90 27.28
CA ILE A 211 17.21 1.92 26.39
C ILE A 211 18.50 2.12 27.18
N ALA A 212 18.54 3.10 28.10
CA ALA A 212 19.69 3.36 28.93
C ALA A 212 20.07 2.14 29.80
N GLN A 213 19.06 1.47 30.40
CA GLN A 213 19.30 0.25 31.18
C GLN A 213 19.88 -0.87 30.32
N HIS A 214 19.30 -1.14 29.16
CA HIS A 214 19.81 -2.17 28.24
C HIS A 214 21.25 -1.90 27.81
N ILE A 215 21.60 -0.62 27.57
CA ILE A 215 22.98 -0.26 27.22
C ILE A 215 23.93 -0.52 28.36
N ILE A 216 23.58 -0.15 29.61
CA ILE A 216 24.39 -0.43 30.81
C ILE A 216 24.62 -1.94 30.98
N ASP A 217 23.53 -2.71 30.91
CA ASP A 217 23.56 -4.16 31.19
C ASP A 217 24.41 -4.94 30.17
N ASN A 218 24.38 -4.51 28.91
CA ASN A 218 25.06 -5.20 27.81
C ASN A 218 26.47 -4.66 27.50
N ASN A 219 26.89 -3.55 28.11
CA ASN A 219 28.21 -2.92 27.86
C ASN A 219 28.91 -2.56 29.15
N LYS A 220 29.14 -3.57 30.00
CA LYS A 220 29.73 -3.41 31.34
C LYS A 220 31.14 -2.80 31.37
N ASP A 221 31.88 -2.96 30.29
CA ASP A 221 33.24 -2.43 30.14
C ASP A 221 33.26 -0.97 29.64
N LEU A 222 32.12 -0.41 29.25
CA LEU A 222 32.04 0.95 28.74
C LEU A 222 31.95 1.96 29.88
N GLN A 223 32.87 2.93 29.88
CA GLN A 223 32.89 4.03 30.85
C GLN A 223 31.96 5.18 30.33
N PHE A 224 31.08 5.66 31.21
CA PHE A 224 30.12 6.73 30.89
C PHE A 224 30.51 8.09 31.56
N ASP A 225 31.76 8.32 31.86
CA ASP A 225 32.22 9.51 32.60
C ASP A 225 32.27 10.76 31.72
N ASP A 226 32.61 10.62 30.45
CA ASP A 226 32.80 11.72 29.51
C ASP A 226 31.97 11.51 28.24
N TYR A 227 30.96 12.35 28.06
CA TYR A 227 30.04 12.27 26.89
C TYR A 227 30.76 12.40 25.56
N GLU A 228 31.68 13.37 25.43
CA GLU A 228 32.32 13.62 24.14
C GLU A 228 33.21 12.45 23.69
N LYS A 229 33.80 11.74 24.62
CA LYS A 229 34.60 10.54 24.30
C LYS A 229 33.78 9.35 23.83
N ILE A 230 32.57 9.17 24.39
CA ILE A 230 31.76 7.99 24.10
C ILE A 230 30.63 8.28 23.09
N LYS A 231 30.39 9.54 22.71
CA LYS A 231 29.29 10.02 21.93
C LYS A 231 29.03 9.16 20.66
N LEU A 232 30.07 8.88 19.87
CA LEU A 232 29.92 8.08 18.64
C LEU A 232 29.51 6.64 18.95
N THR A 233 30.12 6.01 19.94
CA THR A 233 29.78 4.65 20.37
C THR A 233 28.37 4.60 20.94
N LEU A 234 28.05 5.55 21.82
CA LEU A 234 26.71 5.64 22.42
C LEU A 234 25.63 5.90 21.38
N THR A 235 25.90 6.72 20.37
CA THR A 235 24.96 6.94 19.26
C THR A 235 24.61 5.63 18.56
N LYS A 236 25.61 4.83 18.20
CA LYS A 236 25.38 3.52 17.55
C LYS A 236 24.59 2.57 18.44
N LEU A 237 24.90 2.51 19.73
CA LEU A 237 24.17 1.69 20.70
C LEU A 237 22.72 2.16 20.88
N ALA A 238 22.50 3.45 21.05
CA ALA A 238 21.18 4.04 21.24
C ALA A 238 20.27 3.82 20.01
N ILE A 239 20.80 4.02 18.79
CA ILE A 239 20.08 3.73 17.54
C ILE A 239 19.77 2.23 17.45
N THR A 240 20.71 1.37 17.77
CA THR A 240 20.50 -0.09 17.74
C THR A 240 19.36 -0.51 18.66
N GLU A 241 19.33 -0.02 19.90
CA GLU A 241 18.26 -0.35 20.86
C GLU A 241 16.91 0.25 20.42
N SER A 242 16.90 1.49 19.91
CA SER A 242 15.69 2.09 19.38
C SER A 242 15.14 1.34 18.17
N LEU A 243 16.00 0.88 17.24
CA LEU A 243 15.57 0.05 16.11
C LEU A 243 15.03 -1.31 16.54
N LYS A 244 15.55 -1.91 17.63
CA LYS A 244 14.96 -3.13 18.21
C LYS A 244 13.53 -2.87 18.69
N LEU A 245 13.28 -1.75 19.35
CA LEU A 245 11.95 -1.34 19.79
C LEU A 245 11.01 -1.16 18.58
N ILE A 246 11.43 -0.44 17.54
CA ILE A 246 10.66 -0.25 16.30
C ILE A 246 10.35 -1.60 15.63
N LYS A 247 11.34 -2.48 15.51
CA LYS A 247 11.14 -3.83 14.93
C LYS A 247 10.15 -4.64 15.76
N THR A 248 10.17 -4.54 17.08
CA THR A 248 9.20 -5.19 17.96
C THR A 248 7.79 -4.65 17.72
N ASN A 249 7.62 -3.33 17.64
CA ASN A 249 6.32 -2.73 17.31
C ASN A 249 5.77 -3.20 15.95
N LEU A 250 6.64 -3.28 14.94
CA LEU A 250 6.27 -3.79 13.61
C LEU A 250 5.90 -5.27 13.64
N ASN A 251 6.69 -6.10 14.35
CA ASN A 251 6.41 -7.53 14.52
C ASN A 251 5.06 -7.76 15.22
N ASN A 252 4.71 -6.95 16.22
CA ASN A 252 3.42 -7.00 16.90
C ASN A 252 2.26 -6.71 15.94
N LEU A 253 2.48 -5.89 14.90
CA LEU A 253 1.55 -5.71 13.78
C LEU A 253 1.60 -6.83 12.73
N GLY A 254 2.53 -7.78 12.84
CA GLY A 254 2.79 -8.82 11.84
C GLY A 254 3.54 -8.29 10.61
N ILE A 255 4.34 -7.24 10.77
CA ILE A 255 5.09 -6.58 9.69
C ILE A 255 6.58 -6.84 9.88
N ILE A 256 7.22 -7.34 8.84
CA ILE A 256 8.67 -7.58 8.80
C ILE A 256 9.24 -6.89 7.57
N HIS A 257 10.23 -6.03 7.78
CA HIS A 257 11.00 -5.42 6.69
C HIS A 257 12.18 -6.31 6.32
N ASP A 258 12.48 -6.34 5.03
CA ASP A 258 13.59 -7.13 4.48
C ASP A 258 14.91 -6.34 4.55
N ASN A 259 14.85 -5.00 4.50
CA ASN A 259 16.02 -4.12 4.51
C ASN A 259 15.79 -2.87 5.36
N PHE A 260 16.86 -2.41 6.03
CA PHE A 260 16.94 -1.16 6.78
C PHE A 260 18.09 -0.35 6.18
N ALA A 261 17.76 0.68 5.39
CA ALA A 261 18.74 1.53 4.70
C ALA A 261 19.14 2.71 5.61
N SER A 262 20.39 2.80 5.98
CA SER A 262 20.93 3.84 6.86
C SER A 262 21.26 5.13 6.10
N GLU A 263 20.85 6.29 6.60
CA GLU A 263 21.25 7.60 6.10
C GLU A 263 22.74 7.84 6.34
N THR A 264 23.24 7.43 7.50
CA THR A 264 24.67 7.52 7.84
C THR A 264 25.53 6.81 6.80
N GLU A 265 25.15 5.60 6.36
CA GLU A 265 25.89 4.87 5.32
C GLU A 265 25.89 5.62 3.98
N ILE A 266 24.80 6.28 3.62
CA ILE A 266 24.71 7.08 2.38
C ILE A 266 25.69 8.27 2.43
N VAL A 267 25.79 8.92 3.59
CA VAL A 267 26.69 10.04 3.82
C VAL A 267 28.15 9.58 3.82
N GLU A 268 28.48 8.54 4.60
CA GLU A 268 29.84 7.99 4.72
C GLU A 268 30.38 7.47 3.38
N ASN A 269 29.52 6.85 2.56
CA ASN A 269 29.84 6.37 1.22
C ASN A 269 29.87 7.48 0.15
N LYS A 270 29.64 8.74 0.53
CA LYS A 270 29.61 9.90 -0.38
C LYS A 270 28.65 9.72 -1.56
N GLU A 271 27.50 9.07 -1.33
CA GLU A 271 26.52 8.81 -2.39
C GLU A 271 25.90 10.10 -2.92
N VAL A 272 25.84 11.16 -2.10
CA VAL A 272 25.39 12.49 -2.55
C VAL A 272 26.33 13.05 -3.61
N ASP A 273 27.65 13.03 -3.37
CA ASP A 273 28.62 13.55 -4.34
C ASP A 273 28.55 12.77 -5.66
N LYS A 274 28.44 11.45 -5.58
CA LYS A 274 28.36 10.58 -6.77
C LYS A 274 27.13 10.88 -7.63
N VAL A 275 25.95 11.03 -7.01
CA VAL A 275 24.72 11.31 -7.76
C VAL A 275 24.69 12.72 -8.32
N ILE A 276 25.27 13.70 -7.61
CA ILE A 276 25.38 15.08 -8.11
C ILE A 276 26.28 15.13 -9.35
N GLU A 277 27.42 14.43 -9.34
CA GLU A 277 28.29 14.33 -10.52
C GLU A 277 27.57 13.67 -11.72
N LYS A 278 26.75 12.64 -11.48
CA LYS A 278 25.89 12.04 -12.51
C LYS A 278 24.92 13.08 -13.08
N LEU A 279 24.20 13.81 -12.23
CA LEU A 279 23.23 14.84 -12.66
C LEU A 279 23.90 16.01 -13.41
N LYS A 280 25.14 16.39 -13.03
CA LYS A 280 25.94 17.37 -13.78
C LYS A 280 26.28 16.88 -15.16
N LYS A 281 26.77 15.63 -15.29
CA LYS A 281 27.10 15.00 -16.57
C LYS A 281 25.87 14.94 -17.49
N ASP A 282 24.72 14.63 -16.94
CA ASP A 282 23.46 14.52 -17.68
C ASP A 282 22.80 15.89 -17.92
N LYS A 283 23.42 17.01 -17.46
CA LYS A 283 22.98 18.40 -17.59
C LYS A 283 21.62 18.69 -16.92
N PHE A 284 21.26 17.91 -15.92
CA PHE A 284 20.04 18.10 -15.12
C PHE A 284 20.21 19.08 -13.97
N VAL A 285 21.42 19.64 -13.77
CA VAL A 285 21.69 20.65 -12.75
C VAL A 285 22.38 21.87 -13.37
N TYR A 286 22.19 23.02 -12.74
CA TYR A 286 22.79 24.30 -13.13
C TYR A 286 22.98 25.20 -11.92
N ILE A 287 23.79 26.26 -12.07
CA ILE A 287 23.90 27.33 -11.09
C ILE A 287 22.84 28.38 -11.41
N GLY A 288 22.01 28.71 -10.44
CA GLY A 288 20.92 29.67 -10.61
C GLY A 288 20.40 30.18 -9.28
N LYS A 289 19.40 31.06 -9.35
CA LYS A 289 18.76 31.69 -8.20
C LYS A 289 17.33 31.20 -8.03
N ILE A 290 16.90 30.96 -6.81
CA ILE A 290 15.51 30.68 -6.47
C ILE A 290 14.87 31.95 -5.92
N LYS A 291 13.63 32.24 -6.34
CA LYS A 291 12.82 33.31 -5.75
C LYS A 291 12.49 33.00 -4.31
N ALA A 292 12.30 34.06 -3.51
CA ALA A 292 11.85 33.92 -2.13
C ALA A 292 10.57 33.07 -2.04
N PRO A 293 10.38 32.26 -0.99
CA PRO A 293 9.14 31.52 -0.78
C PRO A 293 7.95 32.48 -0.68
N GLU A 294 6.87 32.18 -1.41
CA GLU A 294 5.63 32.93 -1.30
C GLU A 294 4.94 32.60 0.04
N GLY A 295 4.61 33.62 0.83
CA GLY A 295 3.87 33.47 2.09
C GLY A 295 4.72 33.24 3.35
N GLU A 296 6.04 33.23 3.25
CA GLU A 296 6.96 33.19 4.40
C GLU A 296 7.56 34.58 4.67
N ASP A 297 8.07 34.80 5.90
CA ASP A 297 8.80 36.01 6.24
C ASP A 297 10.13 36.07 5.46
N THR A 298 10.19 36.96 4.48
CA THR A 298 11.33 37.14 3.59
C THR A 298 12.33 38.21 4.05
N THR A 299 12.20 38.73 5.26
CA THR A 299 13.02 39.84 5.78
C THR A 299 14.52 39.51 5.78
N ASN A 300 14.89 38.23 5.89
CA ASN A 300 16.27 37.75 5.88
C ASN A 300 16.62 36.97 4.60
N TRP A 301 15.75 37.00 3.57
CA TRP A 301 16.01 36.30 2.34
C TRP A 301 17.04 37.06 1.49
N VAL A 302 18.14 36.36 1.15
CA VAL A 302 19.15 36.87 0.24
C VAL A 302 19.17 36.01 -1.01
N GLU A 303 18.85 36.61 -2.14
CA GLU A 303 18.96 35.96 -3.44
C GLU A 303 20.43 35.65 -3.75
N ARG A 304 20.74 34.40 -4.05
CA ARG A 304 22.11 33.94 -4.29
C ARG A 304 22.14 32.82 -5.31
N ASP A 305 23.30 32.61 -5.91
CA ASP A 305 23.57 31.49 -6.78
C ASP A 305 23.67 30.19 -5.98
N GLN A 306 22.95 29.18 -6.44
CA GLN A 306 22.85 27.86 -5.81
C GLN A 306 22.91 26.78 -6.89
N LEU A 307 23.36 25.58 -6.51
CA LEU A 307 23.24 24.42 -7.39
C LEU A 307 21.77 23.93 -7.38
N LEU A 308 21.11 24.01 -8.54
CA LEU A 308 19.70 23.69 -8.74
C LEU A 308 19.53 22.47 -9.62
N PHE A 309 18.60 21.60 -9.26
CA PHE A 309 18.08 20.53 -10.11
C PHE A 309 16.91 21.05 -10.94
N ARG A 310 16.92 20.77 -12.27
CA ARG A 310 15.87 21.14 -13.24
C ARG A 310 14.59 20.32 -13.04
N SER A 311 13.97 20.47 -11.91
CA SER A 311 12.80 19.68 -11.51
C SER A 311 11.59 19.97 -12.39
N THR A 312 11.49 21.21 -12.92
CA THR A 312 10.42 21.66 -13.82
C THR A 312 10.40 20.90 -15.15
N ASP A 313 11.55 20.45 -15.65
CA ASP A 313 11.63 19.63 -16.88
C ASP A 313 10.93 18.26 -16.72
N PHE A 314 10.68 17.84 -15.48
CA PHE A 314 10.05 16.58 -15.10
C PHE A 314 8.69 16.77 -14.39
N GLY A 315 8.09 17.96 -14.48
CA GLY A 315 6.71 18.24 -14.05
C GLY A 315 6.55 18.71 -12.60
N ASP A 316 7.64 19.11 -11.92
CA ASP A 316 7.56 19.84 -10.65
C ASP A 316 7.15 21.32 -10.90
N ASP A 317 6.73 22.04 -9.85
CA ASP A 317 6.30 23.42 -9.91
C ASP A 317 7.47 24.42 -9.98
N LYS A 318 8.65 24.04 -9.48
CA LYS A 318 9.88 24.87 -9.48
C LYS A 318 11.13 24.00 -9.39
N ASP A 319 12.26 24.56 -9.82
CA ASP A 319 13.57 23.94 -9.66
C ASP A 319 13.98 23.90 -8.18
N ARG A 320 14.77 22.91 -7.80
CA ARG A 320 15.07 22.60 -6.40
C ARG A 320 16.54 22.75 -6.07
N ALA A 321 16.83 23.44 -4.95
CA ALA A 321 18.19 23.57 -4.46
C ALA A 321 18.73 22.23 -3.93
N LEU A 322 19.92 21.87 -4.40
CA LEU A 322 20.69 20.72 -3.93
C LEU A 322 21.73 21.11 -2.87
N GLN A 323 22.14 22.39 -2.85
CA GLN A 323 23.18 22.90 -1.95
C GLN A 323 22.71 24.11 -1.16
N LYS A 324 23.10 24.21 0.11
CA LYS A 324 22.80 25.33 1.00
C LYS A 324 23.81 26.48 0.79
N SER A 325 23.64 27.58 1.54
CA SER A 325 24.51 28.78 1.49
C SER A 325 25.94 28.51 1.95
N ASP A 326 26.10 27.61 2.88
CA ASP A 326 27.38 27.21 3.45
C ASP A 326 28.06 26.10 2.65
N ASN A 327 27.59 25.83 1.42
CA ASN A 327 28.02 24.75 0.54
C ASN A 327 27.75 23.34 1.06
N THR A 328 27.01 23.16 2.14
CA THR A 328 26.53 21.85 2.58
C THR A 328 25.35 21.40 1.74
N TRP A 329 25.11 20.08 1.70
CA TRP A 329 23.99 19.50 0.96
C TRP A 329 22.64 19.78 1.67
N THR A 330 21.59 19.95 0.88
CA THR A 330 20.22 20.02 1.40
C THR A 330 19.72 18.62 1.73
N TYR A 331 18.65 18.52 2.54
CA TYR A 331 17.94 17.24 2.74
C TYR A 331 17.49 16.61 1.43
N PHE A 332 17.07 17.44 0.47
CA PHE A 332 16.70 16.95 -0.86
C PHE A 332 17.86 16.27 -1.60
N ALA A 333 19.10 16.75 -1.48
CA ALA A 333 20.25 16.08 -2.05
C ALA A 333 20.50 14.70 -1.42
N GLY A 334 20.25 14.55 -0.11
CA GLY A 334 20.28 13.26 0.57
C GLY A 334 19.24 12.28 0.01
N ASP A 335 18.00 12.76 -0.19
CA ASP A 335 16.93 11.94 -0.78
C ASP A 335 17.21 11.54 -2.23
N VAL A 336 17.83 12.44 -3.02
CA VAL A 336 18.29 12.15 -4.37
C VAL A 336 19.29 11.01 -4.36
N ALA A 337 20.28 11.06 -3.45
CA ALA A 337 21.29 10.02 -3.29
C ALA A 337 20.65 8.68 -2.89
N TYR A 338 19.76 8.69 -1.91
CA TYR A 338 19.06 7.51 -1.46
C TYR A 338 18.25 6.86 -2.61
N HIS A 339 17.49 7.63 -3.38
CA HIS A 339 16.74 7.08 -4.51
C HIS A 339 17.65 6.58 -5.63
N ASN A 340 18.82 7.20 -5.84
CA ASN A 340 19.81 6.67 -6.77
C ASN A 340 20.36 5.30 -6.30
N THR A 341 20.56 5.09 -4.99
CA THR A 341 20.95 3.77 -4.47
C THR A 341 19.88 2.70 -4.71
N LYS A 342 18.58 3.07 -4.64
CA LYS A 342 17.47 2.17 -5.00
C LYS A 342 17.51 1.80 -6.49
N LEU A 343 17.72 2.78 -7.37
CA LEU A 343 17.82 2.56 -8.82
C LEU A 343 18.99 1.65 -9.19
N ASN A 344 20.13 1.79 -8.51
CA ASN A 344 21.32 0.95 -8.74
C ASN A 344 21.07 -0.53 -8.40
N ARG A 345 20.08 -0.84 -7.54
CA ARG A 345 19.66 -2.22 -7.20
C ARG A 345 18.72 -2.84 -8.24
N LYS A 346 18.41 -2.13 -9.35
CA LYS A 346 17.67 -2.61 -10.52
C LYS A 346 16.28 -3.17 -10.24
N PHE A 347 15.50 -2.48 -9.40
CA PHE A 347 14.07 -2.76 -9.24
C PHE A 347 13.29 -2.25 -10.46
N ASP A 348 12.24 -2.98 -10.87
CA ASP A 348 11.36 -2.56 -11.96
C ASP A 348 10.48 -1.38 -11.53
N LYS A 349 10.03 -1.38 -10.28
CA LYS A 349 9.23 -0.30 -9.68
C LYS A 349 9.67 0.00 -8.26
N LEU A 350 9.64 1.28 -7.92
CA LEU A 350 9.81 1.79 -6.58
C LEU A 350 8.45 2.29 -6.09
N ILE A 351 8.08 1.98 -4.85
CA ILE A 351 6.84 2.42 -4.24
C ILE A 351 7.18 3.02 -2.88
N ASN A 352 6.82 4.28 -2.64
CA ASN A 352 6.98 4.93 -1.34
C ASN A 352 5.60 5.18 -0.72
N ILE A 353 5.41 4.76 0.53
CA ILE A 353 4.22 5.08 1.33
C ILE A 353 4.57 6.24 2.25
N LEU A 354 3.94 7.37 2.02
CA LEU A 354 4.21 8.63 2.69
C LEU A 354 3.05 9.05 3.59
N GLY A 355 3.33 9.74 4.69
CA GLY A 355 2.33 10.45 5.48
C GLY A 355 1.73 11.64 4.70
N ALA A 356 0.56 12.09 5.13
CA ALA A 356 -0.14 13.22 4.49
C ALA A 356 0.66 14.53 4.52
N ASP A 357 1.48 14.72 5.53
CA ASP A 357 2.41 15.84 5.70
C ASP A 357 3.48 15.91 4.61
N HIS A 358 3.81 14.78 3.99
CA HIS A 358 4.78 14.69 2.88
C HIS A 358 4.15 14.79 1.48
N ALA A 359 2.84 15.03 1.35
CA ALA A 359 2.17 15.08 0.05
C ALA A 359 2.77 16.12 -0.91
N GLY A 360 3.18 17.29 -0.42
CA GLY A 360 3.85 18.34 -1.20
C GLY A 360 5.26 17.95 -1.69
N TYR A 361 5.83 16.87 -1.17
CA TYR A 361 7.17 16.41 -1.55
C TYR A 361 7.18 15.46 -2.75
N ILE A 362 6.02 14.88 -3.11
CA ILE A 362 5.89 13.81 -4.10
C ILE A 362 6.42 14.23 -5.47
N LYS A 363 5.99 15.40 -5.99
CA LYS A 363 6.44 15.86 -7.31
C LYS A 363 7.95 16.02 -7.39
N ARG A 364 8.53 16.57 -6.34
CA ARG A 364 9.98 16.80 -6.20
C ARG A 364 10.76 15.49 -6.33
N ILE A 365 10.36 14.45 -5.58
CA ILE A 365 11.10 13.19 -5.57
C ILE A 365 10.80 12.34 -6.82
N THR A 366 9.58 12.36 -7.34
CA THR A 366 9.27 11.65 -8.59
C THR A 366 9.99 12.24 -9.79
N SER A 367 10.14 13.57 -9.86
CA SER A 367 10.90 14.26 -10.90
C SER A 367 12.37 13.83 -10.93
N VAL A 368 13.03 13.75 -9.78
CA VAL A 368 14.43 13.33 -9.73
C VAL A 368 14.61 11.85 -10.07
N VAL A 369 13.69 11.00 -9.65
CA VAL A 369 13.74 9.57 -10.00
C VAL A 369 13.50 9.37 -11.49
N GLU A 370 12.61 10.15 -12.13
CA GLU A 370 12.41 10.14 -13.57
C GLU A 370 13.68 10.60 -14.31
N ALA A 371 14.31 11.69 -13.87
CA ALA A 371 15.58 12.17 -14.43
C ALA A 371 16.70 11.13 -14.35
N LEU A 372 16.86 10.48 -13.20
CA LEU A 372 17.92 9.50 -12.95
C LEU A 372 17.72 8.16 -13.69
N SER A 373 16.47 7.76 -13.91
CA SER A 373 16.10 6.46 -14.51
C SER A 373 15.78 6.56 -16.00
N GLY A 374 15.35 7.72 -16.50
CA GLY A 374 14.78 7.89 -17.83
C GLY A 374 13.37 7.28 -17.98
N GLU A 375 12.75 6.83 -16.90
CA GLU A 375 11.46 6.13 -16.92
C GLU A 375 10.38 6.90 -16.17
N LYS A 376 9.30 7.31 -16.88
CA LYS A 376 8.08 7.82 -16.22
C LYS A 376 7.47 6.78 -15.27
N ASN A 377 6.96 7.24 -14.14
CA ASN A 377 6.32 6.39 -13.14
C ASN A 377 7.22 5.23 -12.64
N LYS A 378 8.55 5.42 -12.64
CA LYS A 378 9.50 4.50 -12.00
C LYS A 378 9.25 4.45 -10.49
N LEU A 379 9.04 5.62 -9.89
CA LEU A 379 8.60 5.78 -8.50
C LEU A 379 7.11 6.09 -8.45
N ILE A 380 6.39 5.34 -7.62
CA ILE A 380 4.98 5.56 -7.30
C ILE A 380 4.89 5.92 -5.82
N CYS A 381 4.33 7.08 -5.52
CA CYS A 381 4.07 7.50 -4.14
C CYS A 381 2.59 7.30 -3.78
N LYS A 382 2.32 6.68 -2.64
CA LYS A 382 0.99 6.56 -2.04
C LYS A 382 0.96 7.33 -0.73
N VAL A 383 -0.03 8.17 -0.57
CA VAL A 383 -0.23 8.95 0.65
C VAL A 383 -1.15 8.20 1.60
N SER A 384 -0.76 8.11 2.86
CA SER A 384 -1.60 7.62 3.95
C SER A 384 -2.16 8.81 4.72
N GLN A 385 -3.46 9.04 4.60
CA GLN A 385 -4.16 10.12 5.30
C GLN A 385 -4.26 9.87 6.81
N LEU A 386 -4.54 10.93 7.55
CA LEU A 386 -4.59 10.96 9.01
C LEU A 386 -5.61 9.96 9.58
N VAL A 387 -5.29 9.45 10.77
CA VAL A 387 -6.18 8.64 11.59
C VAL A 387 -6.62 9.46 12.81
N LYS A 388 -7.94 9.64 12.94
CA LYS A 388 -8.55 10.25 14.10
C LYS A 388 -8.99 9.16 15.07
N LEU A 389 -8.50 9.21 16.30
CA LEU A 389 -8.89 8.26 17.35
C LEU A 389 -10.13 8.78 18.07
N ILE A 390 -11.15 7.93 18.15
CA ILE A 390 -12.44 8.25 18.77
C ILE A 390 -12.77 7.17 19.82
N LYS A 391 -13.30 7.59 20.95
CA LYS A 391 -13.87 6.71 21.97
C LYS A 391 -15.13 7.36 22.53
N ASP A 392 -16.24 6.61 22.56
CA ASP A 392 -17.54 7.09 23.03
C ASP A 392 -18.00 8.41 22.34
N GLY A 393 -17.77 8.48 21.03
CA GLY A 393 -18.14 9.61 20.18
C GLY A 393 -17.28 10.89 20.36
N LYS A 394 -16.22 10.83 21.15
CA LYS A 394 -15.31 11.97 21.41
C LYS A 394 -13.89 11.68 20.92
N PRO A 395 -13.14 12.72 20.51
CA PRO A 395 -11.72 12.54 20.24
C PRO A 395 -11.00 11.90 21.42
N PHE A 396 -10.31 10.79 21.17
CA PHE A 396 -9.65 10.02 22.20
C PHE A 396 -8.18 10.41 22.32
N LYS A 397 -7.82 10.95 23.48
CA LYS A 397 -6.43 11.16 23.89
C LYS A 397 -6.17 10.24 25.06
N MET A 398 -5.32 9.24 24.89
CA MET A 398 -4.88 8.43 26.04
C MET A 398 -4.13 9.33 27.01
N SER A 399 -4.51 9.29 28.28
CA SER A 399 -3.83 10.02 29.32
C SER A 399 -2.46 9.40 29.57
N LYS A 400 -1.46 10.23 29.70
CA LYS A 400 -0.07 9.86 29.54
C LYS A 400 0.71 9.94 30.83
N ARG A 401 1.23 8.82 31.16
CA ARG A 401 2.42 8.81 32.03
C ARG A 401 3.73 8.90 31.21
N LYS A 402 3.69 8.87 29.86
CA LYS A 402 4.88 8.56 29.06
C LYS A 402 5.12 9.36 27.77
N GLY A 403 4.38 10.42 27.49
CA GLY A 403 4.58 11.23 26.27
C GLY A 403 3.26 11.64 25.60
N ASP A 404 3.30 12.44 24.51
CA ASP A 404 2.11 13.09 23.93
C ASP A 404 1.37 12.28 22.85
N TYR A 405 1.63 10.97 22.68
CA TYR A 405 1.07 10.16 21.61
C TYR A 405 0.75 8.72 22.06
N ILE A 406 -0.18 8.09 21.37
CA ILE A 406 -0.57 6.69 21.54
C ILE A 406 0.39 5.83 20.73
N THR A 407 1.04 4.88 21.37
CA THR A 407 1.96 3.96 20.71
C THR A 407 1.19 2.87 19.93
N VAL A 408 1.88 2.22 19.00
CA VAL A 408 1.36 1.02 18.32
C VAL A 408 1.05 -0.09 19.32
N GLU A 409 1.86 -0.23 20.37
CA GLU A 409 1.67 -1.22 21.42
C GLU A 409 0.39 -0.95 22.23
N ASP A 410 0.14 0.31 22.62
CA ASP A 410 -1.10 0.71 23.30
C ASP A 410 -2.32 0.37 22.44
N LEU A 411 -2.27 0.66 21.13
CA LEU A 411 -3.35 0.37 20.20
C LEU A 411 -3.64 -1.14 20.10
N ILE A 412 -2.59 -1.95 19.94
CA ILE A 412 -2.73 -3.41 19.83
C ILE A 412 -3.23 -4.01 21.15
N SER A 413 -2.76 -3.51 22.29
CA SER A 413 -3.21 -3.96 23.60
C SER A 413 -4.70 -3.67 23.83
N GLU A 414 -5.21 -2.57 23.28
CA GLU A 414 -6.60 -2.14 23.47
C GLU A 414 -7.59 -2.90 22.56
N VAL A 415 -7.24 -3.17 21.30
CA VAL A 415 -8.16 -3.75 20.30
C VAL A 415 -7.66 -5.01 19.59
N GLY A 416 -6.41 -5.37 19.78
CA GLY A 416 -5.78 -6.50 19.10
C GLY A 416 -5.22 -6.16 17.69
N LYS A 417 -4.31 -7.01 17.24
CA LYS A 417 -3.63 -6.87 15.94
C LYS A 417 -4.60 -6.90 14.75
N ASP A 418 -5.51 -7.87 14.72
CA ASP A 418 -6.40 -8.09 13.58
C ASP A 418 -7.36 -6.94 13.39
N ALA A 419 -7.93 -6.42 14.49
CA ALA A 419 -8.80 -5.25 14.46
C ALA A 419 -8.06 -4.00 13.98
N THR A 420 -6.84 -3.79 14.48
CA THR A 420 -5.98 -2.70 14.04
C THR A 420 -5.74 -2.77 12.54
N ARG A 421 -5.30 -3.92 12.01
CA ARG A 421 -4.99 -4.10 10.58
C ARG A 421 -6.23 -3.93 9.71
N PHE A 422 -7.35 -4.56 10.06
CA PHE A 422 -8.56 -4.52 9.26
C PHE A 422 -9.18 -3.12 9.18
N ILE A 423 -9.31 -2.44 10.33
CA ILE A 423 -9.92 -1.11 10.38
C ILE A 423 -9.04 -0.07 9.66
N MET A 424 -7.72 -0.12 9.82
CA MET A 424 -6.80 0.79 9.11
C MET A 424 -6.91 0.70 7.57
N LEU A 425 -7.40 -0.45 7.06
CA LEU A 425 -7.64 -0.69 5.63
C LEU A 425 -9.11 -0.53 5.20
N SER A 426 -10.03 -0.21 6.12
CA SER A 426 -11.47 -0.15 5.81
C SER A 426 -11.86 0.99 4.88
N ARG A 427 -11.01 1.99 4.72
CA ARG A 427 -11.18 3.14 3.82
C ARG A 427 -9.98 3.31 2.90
N SER A 428 -10.20 3.98 1.76
CA SER A 428 -9.12 4.40 0.86
C SER A 428 -8.04 5.15 1.62
N ASN A 429 -6.78 4.90 1.26
CA ASN A 429 -5.62 5.60 1.84
C ASN A 429 -5.68 7.13 1.67
N ASP A 430 -6.39 7.62 0.64
CA ASP A 430 -6.53 9.05 0.33
C ASP A 430 -7.60 9.75 1.19
N ALA A 431 -8.40 9.00 1.95
CA ALA A 431 -9.43 9.53 2.85
C ALA A 431 -8.98 9.43 4.32
N GLU A 432 -9.34 10.42 5.13
CA GLU A 432 -9.17 10.35 6.58
C GLU A 432 -9.94 9.16 7.16
N LEU A 433 -9.42 8.59 8.23
CA LEU A 433 -9.99 7.44 8.91
C LEU A 433 -10.33 7.78 10.37
N ASP A 434 -11.59 7.58 10.74
CA ASP A 434 -12.02 7.58 12.13
C ASP A 434 -11.86 6.18 12.71
N PHE A 435 -10.95 6.03 13.67
CA PHE A 435 -10.73 4.79 14.41
C PHE A 435 -11.48 4.86 15.75
N ASP A 436 -12.66 4.27 15.79
CA ASP A 436 -13.55 4.30 16.95
C ASP A 436 -13.37 3.04 17.80
N PHE A 437 -12.71 3.19 18.95
CA PHE A 437 -12.43 2.08 19.89
C PHE A 437 -13.69 1.36 20.38
N THR A 438 -14.79 2.09 20.57
CA THR A 438 -16.07 1.52 21.03
C THR A 438 -16.63 0.59 19.96
N LYS A 439 -16.70 1.07 18.71
CA LYS A 439 -17.20 0.27 17.58
C LYS A 439 -16.31 -0.92 17.25
N VAL A 440 -15.00 -0.75 17.34
CA VAL A 440 -14.04 -1.84 17.02
C VAL A 440 -14.14 -3.00 18.01
N LYS A 441 -14.53 -2.75 19.26
CA LYS A 441 -14.74 -3.79 20.30
C LYS A 441 -16.12 -4.41 20.29
N GLU A 442 -17.05 -3.84 19.56
CA GLU A 442 -18.44 -4.31 19.53
C GLU A 442 -18.55 -5.69 18.87
N LYS A 443 -19.27 -6.61 19.53
CA LYS A 443 -19.53 -7.95 19.01
C LYS A 443 -20.87 -7.99 18.27
N SER A 444 -20.99 -7.15 17.24
CA SER A 444 -22.19 -7.04 16.43
C SER A 444 -21.84 -7.01 14.93
N LYS A 445 -22.87 -7.10 14.09
CA LYS A 445 -22.72 -6.97 12.63
C LYS A 445 -22.27 -5.56 12.19
N ASP A 446 -22.39 -4.57 13.08
CA ASP A 446 -21.95 -3.21 12.81
C ASP A 446 -20.43 -3.05 12.93
N ASN A 447 -19.75 -4.03 13.57
CA ASN A 447 -18.29 -4.15 13.53
C ASN A 447 -17.88 -5.02 12.31
N PRO A 448 -17.30 -4.43 11.27
CA PRO A 448 -17.01 -5.14 10.02
C PRO A 448 -16.00 -6.29 10.20
N LEU A 449 -15.02 -6.17 11.10
CA LEU A 449 -14.10 -7.27 11.39
C LEU A 449 -14.80 -8.43 12.07
N TYR A 450 -15.55 -8.13 13.15
CA TYR A 450 -16.30 -9.17 13.87
C TYR A 450 -17.23 -9.93 12.93
N TYR A 451 -17.89 -9.22 12.01
CA TYR A 451 -18.79 -9.81 11.03
C TYR A 451 -18.08 -10.79 10.09
N VAL A 452 -16.90 -10.42 9.59
CA VAL A 452 -16.06 -11.31 8.76
C VAL A 452 -15.59 -12.54 9.56
N GLN A 453 -15.04 -12.32 10.75
CA GLN A 453 -14.56 -13.41 11.61
C GLN A 453 -15.69 -14.35 12.03
N TYR A 454 -16.87 -13.81 12.35
CA TYR A 454 -18.05 -14.59 12.70
C TYR A 454 -18.51 -15.47 11.53
N CYS A 455 -18.53 -14.95 10.30
CA CYS A 455 -18.85 -15.72 9.12
C CYS A 455 -17.88 -16.91 8.95
N TYR A 456 -16.59 -16.67 9.03
CA TYR A 456 -15.56 -17.71 8.97
C TYR A 456 -15.74 -18.77 10.07
N ALA A 457 -15.95 -18.34 11.30
CA ALA A 457 -16.16 -19.25 12.43
C ALA A 457 -17.39 -20.14 12.25
N ARG A 458 -18.49 -19.61 11.68
CA ARG A 458 -19.69 -20.39 11.35
C ARG A 458 -19.43 -21.43 10.26
N ILE A 459 -18.79 -21.03 9.17
CA ILE A 459 -18.43 -21.96 8.10
C ILE A 459 -17.55 -23.08 8.67
N SER A 460 -16.52 -22.75 9.43
CA SER A 460 -15.63 -23.71 10.08
C SER A 460 -16.39 -24.65 11.04
N SER A 461 -17.42 -24.15 11.74
CA SER A 461 -18.27 -24.96 12.61
C SER A 461 -19.10 -25.98 11.82
N VAL A 462 -19.62 -25.61 10.65
CA VAL A 462 -20.35 -26.54 9.77
C VAL A 462 -19.44 -27.68 9.34
N PHE A 463 -18.21 -27.40 8.89
CA PHE A 463 -17.24 -28.43 8.51
C PHE A 463 -16.91 -29.38 9.68
N ARG A 464 -16.68 -28.84 10.88
CA ARG A 464 -16.45 -29.66 12.08
C ARG A 464 -17.63 -30.59 12.39
N ASN A 465 -18.86 -30.12 12.23
CA ASN A 465 -20.06 -30.92 12.51
C ASN A 465 -20.21 -32.11 11.55
N ILE A 466 -19.62 -32.05 10.37
CA ILE A 466 -19.58 -33.17 9.39
C ILE A 466 -18.24 -33.92 9.42
N ASN A 467 -17.42 -33.72 10.46
CA ASN A 467 -16.09 -34.30 10.63
C ASN A 467 -15.12 -34.03 9.44
N LYS A 468 -15.21 -32.84 8.85
CA LYS A 468 -14.30 -32.34 7.82
C LYS A 468 -13.59 -31.07 8.29
N ASN A 469 -12.43 -30.78 7.68
CA ASN A 469 -11.74 -29.50 7.82
C ASN A 469 -12.18 -28.54 6.72
N ILE A 470 -12.09 -27.22 6.99
CA ILE A 470 -12.42 -26.19 5.99
C ILE A 470 -11.48 -26.25 4.77
N ASP A 471 -10.28 -26.77 4.95
CA ASP A 471 -9.26 -26.92 3.91
C ASP A 471 -9.37 -28.24 3.12
N ASP A 472 -10.30 -29.13 3.51
CA ASP A 472 -10.55 -30.38 2.80
C ASP A 472 -11.14 -30.08 1.42
N LYS A 473 -10.56 -30.66 0.37
CA LYS A 473 -11.11 -30.55 -0.98
C LYS A 473 -12.42 -31.32 -1.09
N ILE A 474 -13.36 -30.75 -1.81
CA ILE A 474 -14.63 -31.41 -2.12
C ILE A 474 -14.34 -32.48 -3.20
N ASP A 475 -14.75 -33.72 -2.96
CA ASP A 475 -14.63 -34.77 -3.96
C ASP A 475 -15.53 -34.44 -5.17
N ASN A 476 -14.92 -34.32 -6.34
CA ASN A 476 -15.62 -33.98 -7.59
C ASN A 476 -16.41 -35.15 -8.22
N GLU A 477 -16.53 -36.28 -7.53
CA GLU A 477 -17.21 -37.47 -8.07
C GLU A 477 -18.72 -37.28 -8.30
N ASN A 478 -19.33 -36.29 -7.72
CA ASN A 478 -20.77 -35.97 -7.91
C ASN A 478 -21.01 -34.84 -8.92
N ASN A 479 -20.87 -35.12 -10.20
CA ASN A 479 -21.20 -34.19 -11.29
C ASN A 479 -22.68 -33.78 -11.38
N ASN A 480 -23.56 -34.27 -10.52
CA ASN A 480 -25.00 -34.01 -10.50
C ASN A 480 -25.44 -33.00 -9.42
N MET A 481 -24.53 -32.17 -8.94
CA MET A 481 -24.91 -31.12 -7.96
C MET A 481 -25.88 -30.12 -8.62
N GLN A 482 -27.06 -29.96 -8.04
CA GLN A 482 -28.01 -28.93 -8.42
C GLN A 482 -27.99 -27.82 -7.37
N PHE A 483 -27.77 -26.60 -7.84
CA PHE A 483 -27.75 -25.40 -7.01
C PHE A 483 -29.00 -24.57 -7.26
N ASN A 484 -29.53 -23.95 -6.22
CA ASN A 484 -30.60 -22.98 -6.35
C ASN A 484 -30.10 -21.61 -6.82
N ASN A 485 -30.99 -20.67 -7.10
CA ASN A 485 -30.59 -19.37 -7.62
C ASN A 485 -29.79 -18.54 -6.60
N GLU A 486 -30.05 -18.70 -5.32
CA GLU A 486 -29.38 -17.97 -4.24
C GLU A 486 -27.93 -18.46 -4.09
N GLU A 487 -27.71 -19.76 -4.21
CA GLU A 487 -26.36 -20.35 -4.24
C GLU A 487 -25.57 -19.90 -5.47
N ILE A 488 -26.21 -19.81 -6.63
CA ILE A 488 -25.57 -19.28 -7.86
C ILE A 488 -25.16 -17.82 -7.67
N GLU A 489 -25.95 -16.99 -7.01
CA GLU A 489 -25.56 -15.59 -6.71
C GLU A 489 -24.29 -15.52 -5.83
N ILE A 490 -24.10 -16.47 -4.91
CA ILE A 490 -22.84 -16.59 -4.14
C ILE A 490 -21.66 -16.92 -5.08
N PHE A 491 -21.85 -17.85 -6.04
CA PHE A 491 -20.78 -18.21 -7.00
C PHE A 491 -20.40 -17.03 -7.90
N LYS A 492 -21.39 -16.30 -8.38
CA LYS A 492 -21.16 -15.04 -9.12
C LYS A 492 -20.33 -14.06 -8.28
N LYS A 493 -20.65 -13.92 -7.01
CA LYS A 493 -19.88 -13.04 -6.11
C LYS A 493 -18.46 -13.55 -5.87
N ILE A 494 -18.27 -14.85 -5.71
CA ILE A 494 -16.93 -15.46 -5.59
C ILE A 494 -16.12 -15.21 -6.87
N SER A 495 -16.75 -15.26 -8.05
CA SER A 495 -16.07 -15.02 -9.33
C SER A 495 -15.52 -13.60 -9.50
N GLU A 496 -16.01 -12.63 -8.74
CA GLU A 496 -15.47 -11.27 -8.71
C GLU A 496 -14.10 -11.15 -8.00
N TRP A 497 -13.72 -12.16 -7.19
CA TRP A 497 -12.48 -12.13 -6.41
C TRP A 497 -11.22 -11.88 -7.24
N PRO A 498 -10.97 -12.59 -8.36
CA PRO A 498 -9.80 -12.33 -9.21
C PRO A 498 -9.76 -10.90 -9.72
N LYS A 499 -10.89 -10.32 -10.09
CA LYS A 499 -11.00 -8.94 -10.54
C LYS A 499 -10.72 -7.94 -9.40
N CYS A 500 -11.21 -8.24 -8.20
CA CYS A 500 -10.92 -7.44 -7.00
C CYS A 500 -9.42 -7.42 -6.71
N VAL A 501 -8.74 -8.58 -6.74
CA VAL A 501 -7.29 -8.69 -6.53
C VAL A 501 -6.52 -7.96 -7.61
N GLU A 502 -6.89 -8.15 -8.88
CA GLU A 502 -6.26 -7.47 -10.01
C GLU A 502 -6.29 -5.95 -9.85
N ILE A 503 -7.47 -5.38 -9.60
CA ILE A 503 -7.65 -3.93 -9.45
C ILE A 503 -6.91 -3.43 -8.20
N SER A 504 -7.02 -4.15 -7.07
CA SER A 504 -6.34 -3.78 -5.82
C SER A 504 -4.83 -3.72 -6.00
N THR A 505 -4.25 -4.68 -6.72
CA THR A 505 -2.82 -4.74 -7.01
C THR A 505 -2.39 -3.67 -8.01
N LYS A 506 -3.10 -3.56 -9.14
CA LYS A 506 -2.77 -2.62 -10.21
C LYS A 506 -2.86 -1.15 -9.77
N LYS A 507 -3.84 -0.83 -8.92
CA LYS A 507 -4.05 0.52 -8.39
C LYS A 507 -3.35 0.77 -7.05
N LEU A 508 -2.77 -0.28 -6.43
CA LEU A 508 -2.23 -0.24 -5.07
C LEU A 508 -3.30 0.26 -4.06
N GLU A 509 -4.49 -0.34 -4.11
CA GLU A 509 -5.67 0.04 -3.33
C GLU A 509 -6.19 -1.15 -2.50
N PRO A 510 -5.52 -1.55 -1.41
CA PRO A 510 -5.86 -2.75 -0.64
C PRO A 510 -7.20 -2.64 0.11
N HIS A 511 -7.74 -1.44 0.31
CA HIS A 511 -9.06 -1.24 0.94
C HIS A 511 -10.22 -1.93 0.18
N ARG A 512 -10.02 -2.29 -1.07
CA ARG A 512 -11.01 -3.03 -1.87
C ARG A 512 -11.26 -4.44 -1.33
N ILE A 513 -10.25 -5.04 -0.67
CA ILE A 513 -10.37 -6.40 -0.11
C ILE A 513 -11.39 -6.46 1.04
N PRO A 514 -11.30 -5.63 2.10
CA PRO A 514 -12.35 -5.56 3.12
C PRO A 514 -13.75 -5.27 2.54
N VAL A 515 -13.85 -4.36 1.57
CA VAL A 515 -15.13 -4.02 0.92
C VAL A 515 -15.71 -5.23 0.18
N TYR A 516 -14.88 -5.97 -0.55
CA TYR A 516 -15.29 -7.20 -1.22
C TYR A 516 -15.78 -8.26 -0.22
N LEU A 517 -15.03 -8.53 0.85
CA LEU A 517 -15.39 -9.50 1.88
C LEU A 517 -16.75 -9.17 2.50
N LEU A 518 -16.98 -7.93 2.88
CA LEU A 518 -18.26 -7.49 3.44
C LEU A 518 -19.40 -7.67 2.43
N SER A 519 -19.17 -7.35 1.15
CA SER A 519 -20.19 -7.52 0.11
C SER A 519 -20.53 -9.01 -0.15
N LEU A 520 -19.56 -9.90 -0.05
CA LEU A 520 -19.76 -11.35 -0.17
C LEU A 520 -20.62 -11.89 0.98
N ILE A 521 -20.31 -11.47 2.22
CA ILE A 521 -21.06 -11.91 3.40
C ILE A 521 -22.52 -11.43 3.35
N HIS A 522 -22.78 -10.21 2.92
CA HIS A 522 -24.13 -9.67 2.78
C HIS A 522 -25.01 -10.48 1.80
N ILE A 523 -24.45 -11.04 0.75
CA ILE A 523 -25.19 -11.90 -0.20
C ILE A 523 -25.52 -13.25 0.44
N SER A 524 -24.63 -13.79 1.26
CA SER A 524 -24.84 -15.08 1.92
C SER A 524 -25.81 -15.03 3.12
N GLU A 525 -26.15 -13.84 3.64
CA GLU A 525 -27.07 -13.68 4.79
C GLU A 525 -28.56 -14.01 4.52
N PRO A 526 -29.16 -13.61 3.38
CA PRO A 526 -30.57 -13.92 3.08
C PRO A 526 -30.85 -15.43 3.04
N THR A 527 -29.89 -16.23 2.55
CA THR A 527 -30.01 -17.70 2.50
C THR A 527 -30.18 -18.34 3.88
N ARG A 528 -29.83 -17.63 4.97
CA ARG A 528 -29.96 -18.10 6.36
C ARG A 528 -31.34 -17.93 6.95
N ARG A 529 -32.18 -17.03 6.42
CA ARG A 529 -33.55 -16.80 6.94
C ARG A 529 -34.56 -17.83 6.46
N THR A 530 -34.21 -18.59 5.42
CA THR A 530 -35.08 -19.61 4.81
C THR A 530 -34.81 -21.05 5.27
N VAL A 531 -33.74 -21.27 6.07
CA VAL A 531 -33.32 -22.63 6.53
C VAL A 531 -33.44 -22.75 8.06
N ILE A 532 -34.36 -22.03 8.70
CA ILE A 532 -34.77 -22.30 10.10
C ILE A 532 -36.26 -22.68 10.11
#